data_f8b377d8b05d0c42ef96d6f785034cac
#
_entry.id   f8b377d8b05d0c42ef96d6f785034cac
#
_cell.length_a   1.000
_cell.length_b   1.000
_cell.length_c   1.000
_cell.angle_alpha   90.00
_cell.angle_beta   90.00
_cell.angle_gamma   90.00
#
_symmetry.space_group_name_H-M   'P 1'
#
loop_
_entity.id
_entity.type
_entity.pdbx_description
1 polymer ?
#
loop_
_entity_poly.entity_id
_entity_poly.type
_entity_poly.pdbx_seq_one_letter_code
_entity_poly.pdbx_strand_id
1 'polypeptide(L)'
;MQCLMDILAKELSNPASSIYKHTLQGFMDQAVRQSNAQYHDPDFLGRLMINLQESQPGDKGWDIFMLDYRVHDLAPLATVFTEDVMNNYKKIFNFLWRIKRIEHQLSNTWRTYKEHVHKFEKIRGMKDIFHRLNLCHHEMLHFMSTIHNYIMVEVLESAWKVYLDDLKVVKDLDELIEFQRKFVDSILDKALINEKNNDLYRNL
;
A
#
# COMPACT_ATOMS: atom_id res chain seq x y z
N MET A 1 -1.41 8.75 -5.61
CA MET A 1 -1.61 8.01 -4.35
C MET A 1 -2.12 8.87 -3.20
N GLN A 2 -1.63 10.09 -3.06
CA GLN A 2 -2.10 10.99 -1.98
C GLN A 2 -3.60 11.26 -2.05
N CYS A 3 -4.14 11.50 -3.24
CA CYS A 3 -5.57 11.73 -3.46
C CYS A 3 -6.45 10.52 -3.03
N LEU A 4 -6.03 9.29 -3.32
CA LEU A 4 -6.75 8.08 -2.90
C LEU A 4 -6.79 7.97 -1.36
N MET A 5 -5.65 8.23 -0.70
CA MET A 5 -5.57 8.19 0.76
C MET A 5 -6.45 9.24 1.40
N ASP A 6 -6.47 10.47 0.88
CA ASP A 6 -7.28 11.56 1.43
C ASP A 6 -8.79 11.28 1.30
N ILE A 7 -9.21 10.68 0.19
CA ILE A 7 -10.60 10.31 -0.05
C ILE A 7 -11.03 9.15 0.86
N LEU A 8 -10.21 8.10 0.94
CA LEU A 8 -10.54 6.90 1.69
C LEU A 8 -10.33 7.06 3.21
N ALA A 9 -9.45 7.96 3.65
CA ALA A 9 -9.05 8.08 5.05
C ALA A 9 -10.23 8.28 6.00
N LYS A 10 -11.22 9.05 5.59
CA LYS A 10 -12.40 9.32 6.41
C LYS A 10 -13.22 8.06 6.63
N GLU A 11 -13.50 7.31 5.58
CA GLU A 11 -14.30 6.10 5.64
C GLU A 11 -13.56 4.95 6.32
N LEU A 12 -12.27 4.78 5.99
CA LEU A 12 -11.44 3.73 6.57
C LEU A 12 -11.11 3.95 8.06
N SER A 13 -11.34 5.15 8.58
CA SER A 13 -11.20 5.42 10.02
C SER A 13 -12.38 4.90 10.85
N ASN A 14 -13.49 4.55 10.19
CA ASN A 14 -14.65 3.97 10.83
C ASN A 14 -14.40 2.50 11.24
N PRO A 15 -15.18 1.96 12.20
CA PRO A 15 -15.12 0.54 12.55
C PRO A 15 -15.39 -0.35 11.33
N ALA A 16 -14.67 -1.46 11.22
CA ALA A 16 -14.78 -2.41 10.11
C ALA A 16 -16.22 -2.86 9.83
N SER A 17 -17.03 -3.02 10.90
CA SER A 17 -18.44 -3.44 10.82
C SER A 17 -19.37 -2.44 10.12
N SER A 18 -18.97 -1.17 10.00
CA SER A 18 -19.78 -0.11 9.37
C SER A 18 -19.39 0.13 7.91
N ILE A 19 -18.43 -0.61 7.39
CA ILE A 19 -17.86 -0.36 6.06
C ILE A 19 -18.48 -1.30 5.03
N TYR A 20 -18.95 -0.71 3.94
CA TYR A 20 -19.55 -1.45 2.83
C TYR A 20 -18.67 -1.39 1.58
N LYS A 21 -18.46 -2.55 0.97
CA LYS A 21 -17.63 -2.70 -0.24
C LYS A 21 -18.05 -1.78 -1.38
N HIS A 22 -19.36 -1.64 -1.62
CA HIS A 22 -19.89 -0.80 -2.69
C HIS A 22 -19.60 0.69 -2.49
N THR A 23 -19.61 1.17 -1.25
CA THR A 23 -19.31 2.56 -0.90
C THR A 23 -17.83 2.86 -1.17
N LEU A 24 -16.94 1.96 -0.73
CA LEU A 24 -15.50 2.10 -0.98
C LEU A 24 -15.17 2.03 -2.47
N GLN A 25 -15.86 1.17 -3.23
CA GLN A 25 -15.66 1.09 -4.69
C GLN A 25 -16.00 2.43 -5.36
N GLY A 26 -17.08 3.10 -4.96
CA GLY A 26 -17.42 4.44 -5.45
C GLY A 26 -16.36 5.49 -5.15
N PHE A 27 -15.76 5.45 -3.94
CA PHE A 27 -14.65 6.34 -3.59
C PHE A 27 -13.38 6.03 -4.40
N MET A 28 -13.10 4.76 -4.67
CA MET A 28 -11.97 4.37 -5.50
C MET A 28 -12.14 4.88 -6.94
N ASP A 29 -13.32 4.71 -7.53
CA ASP A 29 -13.62 5.21 -8.87
C ASP A 29 -13.48 6.73 -8.94
N GLN A 30 -13.93 7.45 -7.91
CA GLN A 30 -13.71 8.88 -7.79
C GLN A 30 -12.23 9.25 -7.71
N ALA A 31 -11.45 8.54 -6.91
CA ALA A 31 -10.03 8.80 -6.75
C ALA A 31 -9.24 8.50 -8.03
N VAL A 32 -9.59 7.45 -8.76
CA VAL A 32 -9.01 7.13 -10.07
C VAL A 32 -9.27 8.26 -11.06
N ARG A 33 -10.51 8.77 -11.14
CA ARG A 33 -10.87 9.90 -12.03
C ARG A 33 -10.18 11.20 -11.68
N GLN A 34 -9.80 11.41 -10.41
CA GLN A 34 -9.11 12.62 -9.96
C GLN A 34 -7.58 12.47 -10.00
N SER A 35 -7.06 11.30 -10.33
CA SER A 35 -5.64 11.02 -10.39
C SER A 35 -5.14 10.85 -11.82
N ASN A 36 -3.83 10.81 -12.02
CA ASN A 36 -3.23 10.50 -13.31
C ASN A 36 -3.58 9.08 -13.80
N ALA A 37 -4.12 8.23 -12.93
CA ALA A 37 -4.58 6.89 -13.30
C ALA A 37 -5.73 6.94 -14.33
N GLN A 38 -6.49 8.01 -14.42
CA GLN A 38 -7.55 8.20 -15.42
C GLN A 38 -7.09 8.04 -16.88
N TYR A 39 -5.79 8.23 -17.14
CA TYR A 39 -5.19 8.12 -18.47
C TYR A 39 -4.76 6.68 -18.83
N HIS A 40 -4.86 5.74 -17.90
CA HIS A 40 -4.63 4.34 -18.19
C HIS A 40 -5.82 3.72 -18.92
N ASP A 41 -5.59 2.56 -19.52
CA ASP A 41 -6.60 1.80 -20.24
C ASP A 41 -7.86 1.60 -19.38
N PRO A 42 -9.06 2.00 -19.88
CA PRO A 42 -10.33 1.82 -19.17
C PRO A 42 -10.61 0.37 -18.79
N ASP A 43 -10.21 -0.60 -19.63
CA ASP A 43 -10.38 -2.02 -19.35
C ASP A 43 -9.55 -2.46 -18.14
N PHE A 44 -8.34 -1.94 -18.01
CA PHE A 44 -7.49 -2.16 -16.83
C PHE A 44 -8.13 -1.59 -15.57
N LEU A 45 -8.60 -0.35 -15.64
CA LEU A 45 -9.20 0.33 -14.49
C LEU A 45 -10.53 -0.31 -14.06
N GLY A 46 -11.33 -0.78 -15.02
CA GLY A 46 -12.60 -1.47 -14.75
C GLY A 46 -12.46 -2.84 -14.07
N ARG A 47 -11.25 -3.39 -14.03
CA ARG A 47 -10.93 -4.67 -13.37
C ARG A 47 -10.41 -4.50 -11.95
N LEU A 48 -10.06 -3.28 -11.56
CA LEU A 48 -9.68 -2.98 -10.17
C LEU A 48 -10.89 -3.09 -9.26
N MET A 49 -10.76 -3.88 -8.23
CA MET A 49 -11.82 -4.08 -7.24
C MET A 49 -11.28 -3.90 -5.84
N ILE A 50 -12.14 -3.38 -4.96
CA ILE A 50 -11.90 -3.43 -3.53
C ILE A 50 -12.39 -4.77 -2.99
N ASN A 51 -11.55 -5.39 -2.19
CA ASN A 51 -11.92 -6.52 -1.38
C ASN A 51 -11.76 -6.16 0.10
N LEU A 52 -12.53 -6.82 0.96
CA LEU A 52 -12.45 -6.64 2.40
C LEU A 52 -12.03 -7.96 3.02
N GLN A 53 -10.99 -7.94 3.84
CA GLN A 53 -10.61 -9.09 4.64
C GLN A 53 -11.63 -9.34 5.75
N GLU A 54 -11.64 -10.55 6.29
CA GLU A 54 -12.42 -10.88 7.47
C GLU A 54 -12.02 -9.97 8.64
N SER A 55 -13.02 -9.30 9.21
CA SER A 55 -12.80 -8.36 10.30
C SER A 55 -12.83 -9.06 11.64
N GLN A 56 -11.93 -8.70 12.53
CA GLN A 56 -11.98 -9.07 13.92
C GLN A 56 -12.64 -7.95 14.76
N PRO A 57 -13.21 -8.28 15.93
CA PRO A 57 -13.75 -7.27 16.82
C PRO A 57 -12.68 -6.24 17.23
N GLY A 58 -12.90 -4.98 16.85
CA GLY A 58 -11.97 -3.90 17.13
C GLY A 58 -11.19 -3.39 15.92
N ASP A 59 -11.22 -4.10 14.79
CA ASP A 59 -10.57 -3.67 13.56
C ASP A 59 -11.21 -2.41 12.98
N LYS A 60 -10.39 -1.60 12.35
CA LYS A 60 -10.80 -0.44 11.55
C LYS A 60 -10.78 -0.80 10.06
N GLY A 61 -11.43 0.02 9.26
CA GLY A 61 -11.43 -0.14 7.82
C GLY A 61 -10.04 -0.23 7.18
N TRP A 62 -9.07 0.46 7.77
CA TRP A 62 -7.68 0.38 7.36
C TRP A 62 -7.08 -1.02 7.40
N ASP A 63 -7.52 -1.83 8.34
CA ASP A 63 -6.95 -3.15 8.61
C ASP A 63 -7.55 -4.22 7.68
N ILE A 64 -8.80 -3.99 7.23
CA ILE A 64 -9.54 -4.91 6.36
C ILE A 64 -9.49 -4.54 4.87
N PHE A 65 -9.04 -3.31 4.54
CA PHE A 65 -9.01 -2.82 3.16
C PHE A 65 -7.97 -3.55 2.33
N MET A 66 -8.39 -4.06 1.18
CA MET A 66 -7.54 -4.72 0.21
C MET A 66 -7.93 -4.31 -1.20
N LEU A 67 -6.94 -4.05 -2.04
CA LEU A 67 -7.12 -3.89 -3.48
C LEU A 67 -6.91 -5.24 -4.16
N ASP A 68 -7.82 -5.59 -5.03
CA ASP A 68 -7.78 -6.81 -5.83
C ASP A 68 -7.92 -6.50 -7.32
N TYR A 69 -7.48 -7.41 -8.16
CA TYR A 69 -7.57 -7.28 -9.61
C TYR A 69 -8.24 -8.52 -10.20
N ARG A 70 -9.29 -8.30 -11.01
CA ARG A 70 -10.05 -9.41 -11.62
C ARG A 70 -9.28 -9.99 -12.79
N VAL A 71 -8.72 -11.18 -12.60
CA VAL A 71 -7.98 -11.92 -13.64
C VAL A 71 -8.78 -13.11 -14.18
N HIS A 72 -9.71 -13.67 -13.38
CA HIS A 72 -10.39 -14.91 -13.70
C HIS A 72 -11.17 -14.92 -15.02
N ASP A 73 -11.64 -13.76 -15.46
CA ASP A 73 -12.37 -13.61 -16.73
C ASP A 73 -11.46 -13.55 -17.96
N LEU A 74 -10.15 -13.60 -17.77
CA LEU A 74 -9.12 -13.50 -18.79
C LEU A 74 -8.43 -14.86 -19.00
N ALA A 75 -9.15 -15.76 -19.60
CA ALA A 75 -8.51 -16.98 -20.11
C ALA A 75 -7.55 -16.62 -21.21
N PRO A 76 -6.34 -16.53 -21.35
CA PRO A 76 -5.22 -17.34 -20.88
C PRO A 76 -4.43 -16.71 -19.70
N LEU A 77 -4.66 -15.44 -19.33
CA LEU A 77 -3.92 -14.78 -18.26
C LEU A 77 -4.15 -15.44 -16.88
N ALA A 78 -5.32 -16.03 -16.67
CA ALA A 78 -5.64 -16.76 -15.44
C ALA A 78 -4.71 -17.95 -15.18
N THR A 79 -4.10 -18.52 -16.22
CA THR A 79 -3.09 -19.60 -16.08
C THR A 79 -1.75 -19.07 -15.54
N VAL A 80 -1.37 -17.86 -15.89
CA VAL A 80 -0.14 -17.23 -15.43
C VAL A 80 -0.32 -16.63 -14.03
N PHE A 81 -1.44 -15.94 -13.82
CA PHE A 81 -1.80 -15.35 -12.53
C PHE A 81 -2.64 -16.32 -11.70
N THR A 82 -2.00 -17.36 -11.22
CA THR A 82 -2.62 -18.34 -10.33
C THR A 82 -3.07 -17.70 -9.01
N GLU A 83 -3.95 -18.38 -8.29
CA GLU A 83 -4.44 -17.91 -7.00
C GLU A 83 -3.31 -17.63 -6.00
N ASP A 84 -2.28 -18.50 -5.98
CA ASP A 84 -1.08 -18.31 -5.13
C ASP A 84 -0.32 -17.03 -5.47
N VAL A 85 -0.11 -16.77 -6.76
CA VAL A 85 0.54 -15.54 -7.23
C VAL A 85 -0.28 -14.32 -6.84
N MET A 86 -1.60 -14.36 -7.01
CA MET A 86 -2.49 -13.27 -6.62
C MET A 86 -2.49 -13.04 -5.11
N ASN A 87 -2.44 -14.10 -4.30
CA ASN A 87 -2.32 -13.97 -2.85
C ASN A 87 -0.98 -13.33 -2.43
N ASN A 88 0.10 -13.63 -3.12
CA ASN A 88 1.38 -12.97 -2.90
C ASN A 88 1.35 -11.48 -3.28
N TYR A 89 0.69 -11.10 -4.38
CA TYR A 89 0.45 -9.69 -4.70
C TYR A 89 -0.37 -8.97 -3.62
N LYS A 90 -1.36 -9.64 -3.05
CA LYS A 90 -2.14 -9.10 -1.92
C LYS A 90 -1.27 -8.85 -0.68
N LYS A 91 -0.33 -9.76 -0.38
CA LYS A 91 0.64 -9.56 0.72
C LYS A 91 1.53 -8.32 0.48
N ILE A 92 2.05 -8.18 -0.75
CA ILE A 92 2.86 -7.01 -1.15
C ILE A 92 2.02 -5.73 -1.04
N PHE A 93 0.79 -5.74 -1.55
CA PHE A 93 -0.12 -4.60 -1.44
C PHE A 93 -0.37 -4.20 0.02
N ASN A 94 -0.70 -5.15 0.89
CA ASN A 94 -0.96 -4.89 2.31
C ASN A 94 0.24 -4.25 3.00
N PHE A 95 1.45 -4.67 2.66
CA PHE A 95 2.67 -4.08 3.21
C PHE A 95 2.85 -2.63 2.74
N LEU A 96 2.73 -2.37 1.44
CA LEU A 96 2.82 -1.02 0.89
C LEU A 96 1.71 -0.11 1.43
N TRP A 97 0.52 -0.66 1.62
CA TRP A 97 -0.62 0.04 2.19
C TRP A 97 -0.36 0.50 3.63
N ARG A 98 0.24 -0.38 4.46
CA ARG A 98 0.64 -0.03 5.82
C ARG A 98 1.66 1.12 5.84
N ILE A 99 2.69 1.07 5.01
CA ILE A 99 3.67 2.14 4.88
C ILE A 99 2.98 3.47 4.52
N LYS A 100 2.11 3.45 3.52
CA LYS A 100 1.37 4.64 3.09
C LYS A 100 0.41 5.17 4.15
N ARG A 101 -0.24 4.29 4.90
CA ARG A 101 -1.06 4.67 6.05
C ARG A 101 -0.25 5.43 7.10
N ILE A 102 0.93 4.94 7.46
CA ILE A 102 1.80 5.58 8.45
C ILE A 102 2.27 6.96 7.94
N GLU A 103 2.74 7.06 6.71
CA GLU A 103 3.11 8.35 6.09
C GLU A 103 1.96 9.36 6.14
N HIS A 104 0.77 8.92 5.78
CA HIS A 104 -0.43 9.76 5.81
C HIS A 104 -0.79 10.21 7.23
N GLN A 105 -0.73 9.31 8.21
CA GLN A 105 -0.99 9.62 9.62
C GLN A 105 0.05 10.61 10.17
N LEU A 106 1.33 10.43 9.89
CA LEU A 106 2.39 11.34 10.28
C LEU A 106 2.16 12.74 9.69
N SER A 107 1.84 12.82 8.39
CA SER A 107 1.56 14.09 7.72
C SER A 107 0.34 14.81 8.31
N ASN A 108 -0.72 14.08 8.64
CA ASN A 108 -1.92 14.64 9.28
C ASN A 108 -1.63 15.12 10.71
N THR A 109 -0.91 14.33 11.50
CA THR A 109 -0.50 14.71 12.85
C THR A 109 0.31 16.01 12.82
N TRP A 110 1.22 16.14 11.85
CA TRP A 110 2.01 17.36 11.68
C TRP A 110 1.16 18.57 11.33
N ARG A 111 0.16 18.41 10.46
CA ARG A 111 -0.76 19.49 10.10
C ARG A 111 -1.55 19.96 11.31
N THR A 112 -2.16 19.04 12.03
CA THR A 112 -2.90 19.34 13.28
C THR A 112 -1.99 19.98 14.33
N TYR A 113 -0.77 19.50 14.46
CA TYR A 113 0.22 20.08 15.37
C TYR A 113 0.50 21.55 15.03
N LYS A 114 0.76 21.88 13.75
CA LYS A 114 1.01 23.26 13.31
C LYS A 114 -0.15 24.21 13.62
N GLU A 115 -1.37 23.75 13.50
CA GLU A 115 -2.57 24.55 13.79
C GLU A 115 -2.69 24.90 15.27
N HIS A 116 -2.14 24.08 16.15
CA HIS A 116 -2.30 24.22 17.61
C HIS A 116 -1.06 24.75 18.31
N VAL A 117 0.13 24.61 17.74
CA VAL A 117 1.42 24.97 18.38
C VAL A 117 1.44 26.40 18.87
N HIS A 118 0.95 27.36 18.08
CA HIS A 118 0.93 28.77 18.45
C HIS A 118 0.10 29.10 19.70
N LYS A 119 -0.90 28.25 20.00
CA LYS A 119 -1.73 28.42 21.21
C LYS A 119 -0.97 28.02 22.48
N PHE A 120 -0.04 27.08 22.37
CA PHE A 120 0.67 26.48 23.50
C PHE A 120 2.10 26.97 23.66
N GLU A 121 2.68 27.65 22.66
CA GLU A 121 4.04 28.25 22.75
C GLU A 121 4.21 29.24 23.91
N LYS A 122 3.12 29.88 24.32
CA LYS A 122 3.10 30.87 25.43
C LYS A 122 3.21 30.22 26.81
N ILE A 123 3.06 28.89 26.90
CA ILE A 123 3.11 28.15 28.16
C ILE A 123 4.59 27.85 28.49
N ARG A 124 5.03 28.27 29.67
CA ARG A 124 6.40 28.08 30.14
C ARG A 124 6.75 26.55 30.18
N GLY A 125 7.86 26.18 29.57
CA GLY A 125 8.32 24.77 29.51
C GLY A 125 7.78 23.95 28.33
N MET A 126 6.75 24.40 27.61
CA MET A 126 6.22 23.66 26.45
C MET A 126 7.13 23.76 25.24
N LYS A 127 7.93 24.79 25.11
CA LYS A 127 8.81 24.98 23.95
C LYS A 127 9.81 23.85 23.76
N ASP A 128 10.41 23.36 24.84
CA ASP A 128 11.39 22.25 24.77
C ASP A 128 10.71 20.92 24.42
N ILE A 129 9.50 20.71 24.94
CA ILE A 129 8.70 19.51 24.60
C ILE A 129 8.35 19.53 23.12
N PHE A 130 7.88 20.66 22.60
CA PHE A 130 7.56 20.80 21.19
C PHE A 130 8.77 20.64 20.28
N HIS A 131 9.93 21.15 20.71
CA HIS A 131 11.17 20.95 19.96
C HIS A 131 11.54 19.46 19.84
N ARG A 132 11.50 18.72 20.94
CA ARG A 132 11.76 17.26 20.95
C ARG A 132 10.74 16.50 20.10
N LEU A 133 9.48 16.86 20.18
CA LEU A 133 8.40 16.25 19.39
C LEU A 133 8.61 16.47 17.89
N ASN A 134 9.06 17.67 17.50
CA ASN A 134 9.40 17.98 16.12
C ASN A 134 10.57 17.14 15.61
N LEU A 135 11.63 17.00 16.41
CA LEU A 135 12.78 16.18 16.06
C LEU A 135 12.35 14.71 15.84
N CYS A 136 11.64 14.14 16.80
CA CYS A 136 11.14 12.77 16.72
C CYS A 136 10.22 12.57 15.50
N HIS A 137 9.30 13.50 15.24
CA HIS A 137 8.42 13.44 14.07
C HIS A 137 9.23 13.48 12.76
N HIS A 138 10.25 14.34 12.69
CA HIS A 138 11.11 14.44 11.52
C HIS A 138 11.92 13.16 11.28
N GLU A 139 12.45 12.55 12.33
CA GLU A 139 13.15 11.27 12.27
C GLU A 139 12.22 10.15 11.77
N MET A 140 10.99 10.08 12.27
CA MET A 140 10.00 9.11 11.81
C MET A 140 9.64 9.31 10.33
N LEU A 141 9.42 10.55 9.89
CA LEU A 141 9.15 10.84 8.48
C LEU A 141 10.32 10.45 7.58
N HIS A 142 11.55 10.78 8.00
CA HIS A 142 12.75 10.42 7.24
C HIS A 142 12.89 8.90 7.14
N PHE A 143 12.69 8.18 8.23
CA PHE A 143 12.74 6.71 8.26
C PHE A 143 11.69 6.10 7.32
N MET A 144 10.44 6.54 7.39
CA MET A 144 9.37 6.05 6.53
C MET A 144 9.62 6.36 5.05
N SER A 145 10.10 7.56 4.74
CA SER A 145 10.46 7.94 3.37
C SER A 145 11.61 7.09 2.82
N THR A 146 12.60 6.78 3.66
CA THR A 146 13.73 5.94 3.27
C THR A 146 13.28 4.51 2.99
N ILE A 147 12.45 3.92 3.84
CA ILE A 147 11.86 2.59 3.60
C ILE A 147 11.03 2.60 2.31
N HIS A 148 10.18 3.61 2.15
CA HIS A 148 9.36 3.71 0.96
C HIS A 148 10.20 3.76 -0.32
N ASN A 149 11.24 4.61 -0.35
CA ASN A 149 12.13 4.72 -1.49
C ASN A 149 12.90 3.42 -1.76
N TYR A 150 13.37 2.76 -0.70
CA TYR A 150 14.01 1.45 -0.82
C TYR A 150 13.09 0.43 -1.49
N ILE A 151 11.86 0.30 -0.99
CA ILE A 151 10.91 -0.66 -1.55
C ILE A 151 10.54 -0.32 -3.00
N MET A 152 10.31 0.95 -3.31
CA MET A 152 9.89 1.34 -4.66
C MET A 152 11.01 1.17 -5.69
N VAL A 153 12.23 1.59 -5.37
CA VAL A 153 13.35 1.63 -6.32
C VAL A 153 14.14 0.33 -6.31
N GLU A 154 14.66 -0.05 -5.12
CA GLU A 154 15.58 -1.19 -5.02
C GLU A 154 14.85 -2.54 -5.10
N VAL A 155 13.61 -2.62 -4.61
CA VAL A 155 12.87 -3.87 -4.63
C VAL A 155 11.98 -3.96 -5.87
N LEU A 156 11.03 -3.04 -6.06
CA LEU A 156 10.02 -3.15 -7.12
C LEU A 156 10.60 -2.83 -8.50
N GLU A 157 11.26 -1.68 -8.70
CA GLU A 157 11.80 -1.31 -10.01
C GLU A 157 12.93 -2.24 -10.47
N SER A 158 13.81 -2.62 -9.54
CA SER A 158 14.89 -3.57 -9.81
C SER A 158 14.35 -4.95 -10.22
N ALA A 159 13.37 -5.48 -9.48
CA ALA A 159 12.74 -6.76 -9.81
C ALA A 159 11.97 -6.69 -11.14
N TRP A 160 11.26 -5.59 -11.38
CA TRP A 160 10.53 -5.35 -12.62
C TRP A 160 11.45 -5.32 -13.84
N LYS A 161 12.61 -4.68 -13.74
CA LYS A 161 13.59 -4.64 -14.82
C LYS A 161 14.09 -6.04 -15.19
N VAL A 162 14.43 -6.85 -14.19
CA VAL A 162 14.85 -8.25 -14.40
C VAL A 162 13.73 -9.04 -15.08
N TYR A 163 12.50 -8.90 -14.58
CA TYR A 163 11.35 -9.59 -15.15
C TYR A 163 11.08 -9.20 -16.61
N LEU A 164 11.22 -7.92 -16.97
CA LEU A 164 11.09 -7.48 -18.35
C LEU A 164 12.17 -8.06 -19.27
N ASP A 165 13.38 -8.24 -18.77
CA ASP A 165 14.46 -8.87 -19.55
C ASP A 165 14.21 -10.38 -19.70
N ASP A 166 13.73 -11.05 -18.67
CA ASP A 166 13.32 -12.46 -18.72
C ASP A 166 12.18 -12.67 -19.72
N LEU A 167 11.18 -11.78 -19.77
CA LEU A 167 10.07 -11.85 -20.72
C LEU A 167 10.50 -11.80 -22.19
N LYS A 168 11.61 -11.16 -22.51
CA LYS A 168 12.14 -11.10 -23.89
C LYS A 168 12.68 -12.45 -24.38
N VAL A 169 13.04 -13.33 -23.47
CA VAL A 169 13.68 -14.64 -23.73
C VAL A 169 12.71 -15.79 -23.64
N VAL A 170 11.51 -15.58 -23.06
CA VAL A 170 10.45 -16.59 -22.91
C VAL A 170 10.09 -17.24 -24.25
N LYS A 171 10.05 -18.58 -24.27
CA LYS A 171 9.64 -19.38 -25.43
C LYS A 171 8.35 -20.12 -25.20
N ASP A 172 8.11 -20.54 -23.96
CA ASP A 172 6.99 -21.41 -23.59
C ASP A 172 6.17 -20.79 -22.44
N LEU A 173 4.90 -21.24 -22.33
CA LEU A 173 3.99 -20.80 -21.27
C LEU A 173 4.49 -21.21 -19.88
N ASP A 174 5.11 -22.37 -19.76
CA ASP A 174 5.63 -22.87 -18.48
C ASP A 174 6.79 -22.00 -17.98
N GLU A 175 7.68 -21.56 -18.88
CA GLU A 175 8.73 -20.61 -18.56
C GLU A 175 8.14 -19.27 -18.10
N LEU A 176 7.07 -18.79 -18.73
CA LEU A 176 6.40 -17.55 -18.33
C LEU A 176 5.84 -17.64 -16.90
N ILE A 177 5.19 -18.75 -16.57
CA ILE A 177 4.66 -19.02 -15.23
C ILE A 177 5.80 -19.05 -14.20
N GLU A 178 6.92 -19.69 -14.53
CA GLU A 178 8.08 -19.77 -13.65
C GLU A 178 8.71 -18.38 -13.42
N PHE A 179 8.88 -17.57 -14.47
CA PHE A 179 9.42 -16.23 -14.34
C PHE A 179 8.48 -15.31 -13.56
N GLN A 180 7.16 -15.43 -13.75
CA GLN A 180 6.18 -14.71 -12.96
C GLN A 180 6.28 -15.05 -11.46
N ARG A 181 6.45 -16.34 -11.14
CA ARG A 181 6.64 -16.79 -9.76
C ARG A 181 7.93 -16.25 -9.18
N LYS A 182 9.06 -16.39 -9.88
CA LYS A 182 10.37 -15.86 -9.47
C LYS A 182 10.34 -14.36 -9.22
N PHE A 183 9.64 -13.61 -10.07
CA PHE A 183 9.46 -12.16 -9.91
C PHE A 183 8.79 -11.83 -8.57
N VAL A 184 7.64 -12.45 -8.29
CA VAL A 184 6.89 -12.19 -7.06
C VAL A 184 7.66 -12.65 -5.83
N ASP A 185 8.26 -13.82 -5.86
CA ASP A 185 9.08 -14.36 -4.76
C ASP A 185 10.29 -13.46 -4.47
N SER A 186 10.96 -12.94 -5.51
CA SER A 186 12.07 -11.98 -5.36
C SER A 186 11.63 -10.71 -4.62
N ILE A 187 10.43 -10.20 -4.90
CA ILE A 187 9.88 -9.03 -4.21
C ILE A 187 9.62 -9.36 -2.74
N LEU A 188 8.98 -10.51 -2.46
CA LEU A 188 8.67 -10.93 -1.09
C LEU A 188 9.93 -11.12 -0.24
N ASP A 189 10.96 -11.71 -0.81
CA ASP A 189 12.25 -11.94 -0.13
C ASP A 189 12.96 -10.61 0.17
N LYS A 190 13.07 -9.73 -0.81
CA LYS A 190 13.75 -8.43 -0.66
C LYS A 190 12.98 -7.45 0.23
N ALA A 191 11.65 -7.50 0.20
CA ALA A 191 10.80 -6.70 1.07
C ALA A 191 10.68 -7.25 2.50
N LEU A 192 11.32 -8.40 2.79
CA LEU A 192 11.29 -9.07 4.10
C LEU A 192 9.87 -9.48 4.56
N ILE A 193 8.96 -9.72 3.60
CA ILE A 193 7.57 -10.09 3.87
C ILE A 193 7.42 -11.62 4.05
N ASN A 194 8.47 -12.38 3.78
CA ASN A 194 8.45 -13.83 3.87
C ASN A 194 8.24 -14.31 5.30
N GLU A 195 7.60 -15.45 5.46
CA GLU A 195 7.33 -16.09 6.76
C GLU A 195 8.59 -16.29 7.61
N LYS A 196 9.76 -16.43 6.97
CA LYS A 196 11.07 -16.52 7.65
C LYS A 196 11.45 -15.25 8.42
N ASN A 197 10.89 -14.09 8.04
CA ASN A 197 11.19 -12.78 8.63
C ASN A 197 9.96 -12.17 9.37
N ASN A 198 9.02 -13.03 9.77
CA ASN A 198 7.76 -12.62 10.39
C ASN A 198 7.94 -11.76 11.65
N ASP A 199 9.04 -12.00 12.41
CA ASP A 199 9.35 -11.21 13.60
C ASP A 199 9.75 -9.76 13.26
N LEU A 200 10.47 -9.56 12.15
CA LEU A 200 10.80 -8.22 11.65
C LEU A 200 9.55 -7.51 11.10
N TYR A 201 8.70 -8.25 10.40
CA TYR A 201 7.45 -7.73 9.84
C TYR A 201 6.45 -7.28 10.92
N ARG A 202 6.40 -7.97 12.07
CA ARG A 202 5.54 -7.60 13.21
C ARG A 202 5.99 -6.36 13.96
N ASN A 203 7.28 -6.05 13.89
CA ASN A 203 7.88 -4.90 14.58
C ASN A 203 7.93 -3.62 13.71
N LEU A 204 7.56 -3.72 12.43
CA LEU A 204 7.37 -2.61 11.50
C LEU A 204 5.90 -2.18 11.49
#